data_7e0adb7183fb78d5124f649aa217ebd2
#
_entry.id   7e0adb7183fb78d5124f649aa217ebd2
#
_cell.length_a   1.000
_cell.length_b   1.000
_cell.length_c   1.000
_cell.angle_alpha   90.00
_cell.angle_beta   90.00
_cell.angle_gamma   90.00
#
_symmetry.space_group_name_H-M   'P 1'
#
loop_
_entity.id
_entity.type
_entity.pdbx_description
1 polymer ?
#
loop_
_entity_poly.entity_id
_entity_poly.type
_entity_poly.pdbx_seq_one_letter_code
_entity_poly.pdbx_strand_id
1 'polypeptide(L)'
;GKSLKELADEGIISREFEKINDNIHYERPLYKHQDSAVRKIAGEDKNVIVATGTGSGKTECYMLPIFNYLMREKEMGKLGAGVRALLLFPMNALANDQVKKIRQLLKNYPDITFGRYTGETESRKTEEEVRKEYAAEHGEQPLENEMLTRSRMQQTPPHILLTNYAMLEYLLLRPKDSELFDGENAKSWKYIV
;
A
#
# COMPACT_ATOMS: atom_id res chain seq x y z
N GLY A 1 -9.97 -10.09 -19.09
CA GLY A 1 -8.59 -9.62 -19.09
C GLY A 1 -7.61 -10.76 -19.01
N LYS A 2 -6.33 -10.48 -19.09
CA LYS A 2 -5.27 -11.47 -18.86
C LYS A 2 -5.06 -11.71 -17.37
N SER A 3 -4.42 -12.82 -17.01
CA SER A 3 -3.99 -13.12 -15.66
C SER A 3 -2.73 -12.32 -15.28
N LEU A 4 -2.38 -12.27 -14.00
CA LEU A 4 -1.12 -11.67 -13.55
C LEU A 4 0.08 -12.43 -14.14
N LYS A 5 -0.02 -13.77 -14.26
CA LYS A 5 1.01 -14.59 -14.90
C LYS A 5 1.28 -14.15 -16.33
N GLU A 6 0.22 -14.02 -17.15
CA GLU A 6 0.35 -13.56 -18.53
C GLU A 6 0.91 -12.13 -18.62
N LEU A 7 0.50 -11.23 -17.72
CA LEU A 7 1.07 -9.87 -17.65
C LEU A 7 2.54 -9.85 -17.25
N ALA A 8 2.96 -10.77 -16.38
CA ALA A 8 4.36 -10.94 -16.00
C ALA A 8 5.18 -11.54 -17.14
N ASP A 9 4.65 -12.51 -17.89
CA ASP A 9 5.29 -13.10 -19.05
C ASP A 9 5.46 -12.08 -20.20
N GLU A 10 4.53 -11.13 -20.32
CA GLU A 10 4.64 -9.97 -21.23
C GLU A 10 5.62 -8.88 -20.72
N GLY A 11 6.16 -9.01 -19.51
CA GLY A 11 7.06 -8.03 -18.91
C GLY A 11 6.37 -6.75 -18.42
N ILE A 12 5.02 -6.70 -18.39
CA ILE A 12 4.25 -5.54 -17.92
C ILE A 12 4.34 -5.41 -16.41
N ILE A 13 4.31 -6.53 -15.68
CA ILE A 13 4.48 -6.57 -14.24
C ILE A 13 5.64 -7.48 -13.82
N SER A 14 6.08 -7.34 -12.58
CA SER A 14 7.14 -8.16 -11.97
C SER A 14 6.68 -9.61 -11.77
N ARG A 15 7.59 -10.57 -11.91
CA ARG A 15 7.37 -11.98 -11.55
C ARG A 15 7.30 -12.20 -10.03
N GLU A 16 7.69 -11.23 -9.23
CA GLU A 16 7.55 -11.27 -7.77
C GLU A 16 6.09 -11.49 -7.31
N PHE A 17 5.09 -11.18 -8.16
CA PHE A 17 3.69 -11.49 -7.89
C PHE A 17 3.41 -12.97 -7.64
N GLU A 18 4.23 -13.87 -8.15
CA GLU A 18 4.11 -15.31 -7.87
C GLU A 18 4.26 -15.62 -6.37
N LYS A 19 5.06 -14.83 -5.64
CA LYS A 19 5.27 -15.00 -4.19
C LYS A 19 4.04 -14.71 -3.34
N ILE A 20 3.07 -13.98 -3.89
CA ILE A 20 1.78 -13.70 -3.23
C ILE A 20 0.61 -14.42 -3.89
N ASN A 21 0.88 -15.47 -4.67
CA ASN A 21 -0.13 -16.25 -5.40
C ASN A 21 -1.27 -16.75 -4.51
N ASP A 22 -0.98 -17.22 -3.30
CA ASP A 22 -1.98 -17.71 -2.34
C ASP A 22 -3.03 -16.65 -1.97
N ASN A 23 -2.68 -15.39 -2.11
CA ASN A 23 -3.50 -14.26 -1.71
C ASN A 23 -4.18 -13.52 -2.88
N ILE A 24 -3.67 -13.68 -4.12
CA ILE A 24 -4.08 -12.85 -5.26
C ILE A 24 -4.54 -13.66 -6.50
N HIS A 25 -4.50 -14.99 -6.44
CA HIS A 25 -4.85 -15.86 -7.57
C HIS A 25 -4.10 -15.51 -8.87
N TYR A 26 -2.78 -15.71 -8.87
CA TYR A 26 -1.85 -15.32 -9.92
C TYR A 26 -2.23 -15.77 -11.35
N GLU A 27 -2.82 -16.97 -11.49
CA GLU A 27 -3.23 -17.52 -12.78
C GLU A 27 -4.68 -17.18 -13.19
N ARG A 28 -5.47 -16.57 -12.29
CA ARG A 28 -6.85 -16.20 -12.59
C ARG A 28 -6.90 -14.97 -13.49
N PRO A 29 -7.70 -15.01 -14.58
CA PRO A 29 -7.91 -13.83 -15.42
C PRO A 29 -8.49 -12.65 -14.64
N LEU A 30 -7.90 -11.49 -14.81
CA LEU A 30 -8.41 -10.23 -14.29
C LEU A 30 -9.68 -9.81 -15.02
N TYR A 31 -10.50 -8.99 -14.40
CA TYR A 31 -11.56 -8.29 -15.13
C TYR A 31 -10.95 -7.33 -16.17
N LYS A 32 -11.68 -7.05 -17.25
CA LYS A 32 -11.19 -6.18 -18.33
C LYS A 32 -10.73 -4.81 -17.85
N HIS A 33 -11.45 -4.19 -16.91
CA HIS A 33 -11.08 -2.90 -16.35
C HIS A 33 -9.83 -2.97 -15.48
N GLN A 34 -9.60 -4.08 -14.76
CA GLN A 34 -8.38 -4.31 -13.97
C GLN A 34 -7.16 -4.47 -14.88
N ASP A 35 -7.24 -5.36 -15.88
CA ASP A 35 -6.19 -5.57 -16.89
C ASP A 35 -5.85 -4.24 -17.60
N SER A 36 -6.87 -3.50 -18.07
CA SER A 36 -6.69 -2.21 -18.70
C SER A 36 -6.01 -1.17 -17.77
N ALA A 37 -6.41 -1.12 -16.49
CA ALA A 37 -5.81 -0.20 -15.52
C ALA A 37 -4.34 -0.55 -15.26
N VAL A 38 -4.02 -1.83 -15.04
CA VAL A 38 -2.65 -2.29 -14.83
C VAL A 38 -1.76 -1.94 -16.02
N ARG A 39 -2.20 -2.22 -17.25
CA ARG A 39 -1.43 -1.89 -18.47
C ARG A 39 -1.17 -0.40 -18.60
N LYS A 40 -2.18 0.43 -18.38
CA LYS A 40 -2.05 1.89 -18.50
C LYS A 40 -1.15 2.48 -17.43
N ILE A 41 -1.28 2.03 -16.19
CA ILE A 41 -0.50 2.57 -15.07
C ILE A 41 0.91 2.00 -15.06
N ALA A 42 1.05 0.66 -15.07
CA ALA A 42 2.34 0.01 -14.94
C ALA A 42 3.13 -0.07 -16.25
N GLY A 43 2.44 -0.21 -17.39
CA GLY A 43 3.08 -0.34 -18.72
C GLY A 43 3.28 0.99 -19.44
N GLU A 44 2.33 1.93 -19.30
CA GLU A 44 2.33 3.20 -20.05
C GLU A 44 2.56 4.45 -19.19
N ASP A 45 2.71 4.30 -17.88
CA ASP A 45 2.87 5.38 -16.88
C ASP A 45 1.78 6.46 -16.95
N LYS A 46 0.52 6.03 -17.15
CA LYS A 46 -0.65 6.93 -17.31
C LYS A 46 -1.47 7.03 -16.02
N ASN A 47 -2.04 8.20 -15.79
CA ASN A 47 -3.10 8.40 -14.81
C ASN A 47 -4.41 7.80 -15.32
N VAL A 48 -5.18 7.14 -14.43
CA VAL A 48 -6.40 6.41 -14.81
C VAL A 48 -7.54 6.76 -13.86
N ILE A 49 -8.71 6.96 -14.41
CA ILE A 49 -9.98 7.04 -13.68
C ILE A 49 -10.76 5.74 -13.95
N VAL A 50 -11.11 5.00 -12.90
CA VAL A 50 -11.87 3.76 -12.99
C VAL A 50 -13.30 3.97 -12.51
N ALA A 51 -14.23 4.05 -13.44
CA ALA A 51 -15.66 4.21 -13.17
C ALA A 51 -16.39 2.88 -13.43
N THR A 52 -16.63 2.11 -12.36
CA THR A 52 -17.37 0.84 -12.41
C THR A 52 -18.27 0.71 -11.17
N GLY A 53 -19.24 -0.20 -11.20
CA GLY A 53 -20.12 -0.46 -10.07
C GLY A 53 -19.39 -0.87 -8.78
N THR A 54 -20.08 -0.82 -7.65
CA THR A 54 -19.58 -1.31 -6.36
C THR A 54 -19.32 -2.82 -6.42
N GLY A 55 -18.30 -3.31 -5.70
CA GLY A 55 -17.97 -4.74 -5.70
C GLY A 55 -17.29 -5.27 -6.97
N SER A 56 -16.95 -4.40 -7.94
CA SER A 56 -16.35 -4.81 -9.21
C SER A 56 -14.82 -5.05 -9.15
N GLY A 57 -14.19 -4.96 -7.98
CA GLY A 57 -12.73 -5.12 -7.86
C GLY A 57 -11.92 -3.89 -8.25
N LYS A 58 -12.44 -2.67 -8.01
CA LYS A 58 -11.70 -1.42 -8.28
C LYS A 58 -10.39 -1.30 -7.49
N THR A 59 -10.34 -1.90 -6.31
CA THR A 59 -9.15 -1.85 -5.45
C THR A 59 -7.93 -2.45 -6.16
N GLU A 60 -8.09 -3.52 -6.88
CA GLU A 60 -7.03 -4.17 -7.65
C GLU A 60 -6.49 -3.26 -8.76
N CYS A 61 -7.30 -2.35 -9.30
CA CYS A 61 -6.87 -1.43 -10.35
C CYS A 61 -5.75 -0.48 -9.93
N TYR A 62 -5.64 -0.14 -8.64
CA TYR A 62 -4.56 0.68 -8.11
C TYR A 62 -3.56 -0.10 -7.26
N MET A 63 -4.01 -1.11 -6.51
CA MET A 63 -3.12 -1.93 -5.68
C MET A 63 -2.08 -2.70 -6.51
N LEU A 64 -2.51 -3.33 -7.60
CA LEU A 64 -1.61 -4.10 -8.46
C LEU A 64 -0.47 -3.26 -9.06
N PRO A 65 -0.73 -2.07 -9.66
CA PRO A 65 0.34 -1.19 -10.11
C PRO A 65 1.27 -0.71 -9.00
N ILE A 66 0.74 -0.40 -7.81
CA ILE A 66 1.55 0.01 -6.64
C ILE A 66 2.48 -1.13 -6.23
N PHE A 67 1.96 -2.34 -6.05
CA PHE A 67 2.79 -3.50 -5.71
C PHE A 67 3.83 -3.78 -6.78
N ASN A 68 3.45 -3.72 -8.05
CA ASN A 68 4.38 -3.88 -9.16
C ASN A 68 5.55 -2.90 -9.08
N TYR A 69 5.26 -1.62 -8.82
CA TYR A 69 6.30 -0.60 -8.70
C TYR A 69 7.28 -0.92 -7.56
N LEU A 70 6.75 -1.27 -6.39
CA LEU A 70 7.54 -1.60 -5.21
C LEU A 70 8.36 -2.90 -5.40
N MET A 71 7.77 -3.92 -6.02
CA MET A 71 8.46 -5.16 -6.36
C MET A 71 9.61 -4.90 -7.35
N ARG A 72 9.41 -4.04 -8.36
CA ARG A 72 10.47 -3.65 -9.29
C ARG A 72 11.58 -2.85 -8.62
N GLU A 73 11.25 -1.93 -7.70
CA GLU A 73 12.28 -1.24 -6.89
C GLU A 73 13.10 -2.23 -6.05
N LYS A 74 12.45 -3.25 -5.48
CA LYS A 74 13.15 -4.32 -4.77
C LYS A 74 14.07 -5.12 -5.68
N GLU A 75 13.59 -5.56 -6.84
CA GLU A 75 14.41 -6.27 -7.85
C GLU A 75 15.65 -5.47 -8.26
N MET A 76 15.53 -4.14 -8.32
CA MET A 76 16.63 -3.22 -8.64
C MET A 76 17.52 -2.86 -7.43
N GLY A 77 17.22 -3.37 -6.22
CA GLY A 77 17.93 -3.01 -5.00
C GLY A 77 17.71 -1.55 -4.55
N LYS A 78 16.61 -0.93 -4.96
CA LYS A 78 16.28 0.49 -4.70
C LYS A 78 15.18 0.70 -3.67
N LEU A 79 14.55 -0.38 -3.17
CA LEU A 79 13.46 -0.30 -2.21
C LEU A 79 13.99 0.08 -0.80
N GLY A 80 14.16 1.36 -0.56
CA GLY A 80 14.45 1.93 0.76
C GLY A 80 13.20 2.51 1.41
N ALA A 81 13.31 2.94 2.68
CA ALA A 81 12.21 3.63 3.38
C ALA A 81 11.73 4.86 2.60
N GLY A 82 10.46 5.18 2.75
CA GLY A 82 9.84 6.34 2.09
C GLY A 82 8.54 5.99 1.38
N VAL A 83 7.58 6.92 1.44
CA VAL A 83 6.26 6.74 0.87
C VAL A 83 6.34 6.73 -0.67
N ARG A 84 5.86 5.66 -1.30
CA ARG A 84 5.66 5.56 -2.76
C ARG A 84 4.20 5.73 -3.13
N ALA A 85 3.29 5.32 -2.25
CA ALA A 85 1.86 5.44 -2.48
C ALA A 85 1.14 6.05 -1.28
N LEU A 86 0.38 7.11 -1.52
CA LEU A 86 -0.58 7.67 -0.59
C LEU A 86 -1.99 7.21 -1.00
N LEU A 87 -2.65 6.49 -0.10
CA LEU A 87 -4.05 6.10 -0.26
C LEU A 87 -4.91 6.99 0.62
N LEU A 88 -5.74 7.83 -0.01
CA LEU A 88 -6.52 8.86 0.64
C LEU A 88 -8.00 8.49 0.67
N PHE A 89 -8.57 8.38 1.86
CA PHE A 89 -9.97 7.99 2.06
C PHE A 89 -10.79 9.10 2.75
N PRO A 90 -12.08 9.21 2.45
CA PRO A 90 -12.94 10.19 3.12
C PRO A 90 -13.20 9.89 4.61
N MET A 91 -13.11 8.62 5.01
CA MET A 91 -13.41 8.16 6.37
C MET A 91 -12.45 7.07 6.85
N ASN A 92 -12.23 7.00 8.17
CA ASN A 92 -11.39 5.97 8.79
C ASN A 92 -11.87 4.55 8.52
N ALA A 93 -13.19 4.31 8.47
CA ALA A 93 -13.76 2.98 8.20
C ALA A 93 -13.27 2.41 6.86
N LEU A 94 -13.24 3.24 5.80
CA LEU A 94 -12.72 2.81 4.50
C LEU A 94 -11.22 2.53 4.53
N ALA A 95 -10.45 3.37 5.22
CA ALA A 95 -9.03 3.14 5.43
C ALA A 95 -8.77 1.81 6.16
N ASN A 96 -9.57 1.50 7.19
CA ASN A 96 -9.47 0.25 7.94
C ASN A 96 -9.74 -0.98 7.08
N ASP A 97 -10.75 -0.93 6.21
CA ASP A 97 -11.06 -2.04 5.30
C ASP A 97 -9.93 -2.26 4.28
N GLN A 98 -9.31 -1.19 3.81
CA GLN A 98 -8.16 -1.31 2.90
C GLN A 98 -6.91 -1.85 3.62
N VAL A 99 -6.66 -1.46 4.87
CA VAL A 99 -5.58 -2.06 5.69
C VAL A 99 -5.76 -3.57 5.81
N LYS A 100 -6.98 -4.05 6.12
CA LYS A 100 -7.29 -5.49 6.18
C LYS A 100 -6.97 -6.19 4.85
N LYS A 101 -7.32 -5.56 3.73
CA LYS A 101 -7.06 -6.10 2.41
C LYS A 101 -5.55 -6.15 2.10
N ILE A 102 -4.81 -5.11 2.44
CA ILE A 102 -3.35 -5.09 2.28
C ILE A 102 -2.69 -6.17 3.15
N ARG A 103 -3.13 -6.34 4.40
CA ARG A 103 -2.65 -7.45 5.26
C ARG A 103 -2.79 -8.80 4.59
N GLN A 104 -3.98 -9.09 4.03
CA GLN A 104 -4.22 -10.34 3.33
C GLN A 104 -3.30 -10.51 2.12
N LEU A 105 -3.12 -9.46 1.32
CA LEU A 105 -2.32 -9.51 0.10
C LEU A 105 -0.81 -9.61 0.38
N LEU A 106 -0.31 -8.92 1.41
CA LEU A 106 1.12 -8.85 1.74
C LEU A 106 1.56 -9.79 2.86
N LYS A 107 0.71 -10.71 3.32
CA LYS A 107 1.02 -11.65 4.41
C LYS A 107 2.34 -12.40 4.18
N ASN A 108 2.62 -12.80 2.96
CA ASN A 108 3.81 -13.55 2.58
C ASN A 108 4.86 -12.68 1.87
N TYR A 109 4.74 -11.34 1.96
CA TYR A 109 5.66 -10.41 1.30
C TYR A 109 6.10 -9.27 2.24
N PRO A 110 7.00 -9.55 3.20
CA PRO A 110 7.38 -8.61 4.25
C PRO A 110 8.21 -7.41 3.77
N ASP A 111 8.75 -7.44 2.56
CA ASP A 111 9.58 -6.36 2.03
C ASP A 111 8.80 -5.06 1.78
N ILE A 112 7.49 -5.15 1.49
CA ILE A 112 6.63 -3.98 1.27
C ILE A 112 6.01 -3.59 2.60
N THR A 113 6.38 -2.42 3.12
CA THR A 113 5.85 -1.88 4.38
C THR A 113 4.63 -0.99 4.14
N PHE A 114 3.71 -0.99 5.09
CA PHE A 114 2.51 -0.17 5.03
C PHE A 114 2.08 0.28 6.42
N GLY A 115 1.32 1.36 6.48
CA GLY A 115 0.79 1.86 7.74
C GLY A 115 -0.41 2.79 7.53
N ARG A 116 -1.29 2.82 8.53
CA ARG A 116 -2.43 3.74 8.60
C ARG A 116 -2.08 4.90 9.51
N TYR A 117 -2.12 6.11 8.97
CA TYR A 117 -1.84 7.34 9.70
C TYR A 117 -3.12 8.19 9.79
N THR A 118 -3.87 8.05 10.87
CA THR A 118 -5.14 8.75 11.11
C THR A 118 -5.19 9.28 12.56
N GLY A 119 -6.28 9.94 12.92
CA GLY A 119 -6.50 10.38 14.32
C GLY A 119 -6.50 9.24 15.34
N GLU A 120 -6.85 8.03 14.90
CA GLU A 120 -6.89 6.82 15.74
C GLU A 120 -5.55 6.11 15.87
N THR A 121 -4.55 6.46 15.05
CA THR A 121 -3.22 5.82 15.08
C THR A 121 -2.50 6.21 16.38
N GLU A 122 -1.99 5.20 17.08
CA GLU A 122 -1.32 5.39 18.37
C GLU A 122 -0.09 6.31 18.24
N SER A 123 0.04 7.24 19.20
CA SER A 123 1.08 8.28 19.19
C SER A 123 1.87 8.39 20.50
N ARG A 124 1.47 7.66 21.55
CA ARG A 124 2.07 7.76 22.88
C ARG A 124 2.81 6.49 23.28
N LYS A 125 2.39 5.34 22.74
CA LYS A 125 3.00 4.03 23.02
C LYS A 125 4.07 3.69 22.00
N THR A 126 4.99 2.83 22.41
CA THR A 126 5.97 2.25 21.48
C THR A 126 5.32 1.25 20.55
N GLU A 127 5.95 1.01 19.41
CA GLU A 127 5.49 -0.01 18.45
C GLU A 127 5.38 -1.40 19.10
N GLU A 128 6.31 -1.74 20.00
CA GLU A 128 6.31 -3.04 20.69
C GLU A 128 5.13 -3.19 21.64
N GLU A 129 4.79 -2.15 22.40
CA GLU A 129 3.63 -2.15 23.28
C GLU A 129 2.33 -2.34 22.49
N VAL A 130 2.17 -1.59 21.38
CA VAL A 130 0.99 -1.69 20.53
C VAL A 130 0.88 -3.08 19.88
N ARG A 131 2.00 -3.69 19.46
CA ARG A 131 2.02 -5.06 18.93
C ARG A 131 1.59 -6.09 19.97
N LYS A 132 2.02 -5.95 21.22
CA LYS A 132 1.59 -6.83 22.32
C LYS A 132 0.10 -6.71 22.61
N GLU A 133 -0.41 -5.48 22.64
CA GLU A 133 -1.85 -5.21 22.83
C GLU A 133 -2.68 -5.80 21.68
N TYR A 134 -2.25 -5.57 20.44
CA TYR A 134 -2.88 -6.15 19.25
C TYR A 134 -2.97 -7.68 19.35
N ALA A 135 -1.86 -8.34 19.70
CA ALA A 135 -1.81 -9.79 19.84
C ALA A 135 -2.73 -10.30 20.95
N ALA A 136 -2.82 -9.58 22.07
CA ALA A 136 -3.71 -9.92 23.19
C ALA A 136 -5.20 -9.76 22.82
N GLU A 137 -5.53 -8.74 22.01
CA GLU A 137 -6.91 -8.45 21.60
C GLU A 137 -7.39 -9.36 20.48
N HIS A 138 -6.54 -9.65 19.51
CA HIS A 138 -6.93 -10.37 18.27
C HIS A 138 -6.52 -11.85 18.26
N GLY A 139 -5.68 -12.29 19.21
CA GLY A 139 -5.18 -13.66 19.26
C GLY A 139 -4.14 -14.02 18.18
N GLU A 140 -3.68 -13.02 17.43
CA GLU A 140 -2.65 -13.18 16.38
C GLU A 140 -1.68 -11.99 16.38
N GLN A 141 -0.45 -12.23 15.93
CA GLN A 141 0.53 -11.15 15.78
C GLN A 141 0.19 -10.27 14.57
N PRO A 142 0.38 -8.95 14.66
CA PRO A 142 0.31 -8.08 13.49
C PRO A 142 1.44 -8.43 12.51
N LEU A 143 1.24 -8.16 11.22
CA LEU A 143 2.26 -8.43 10.21
C LEU A 143 3.56 -7.66 10.53
N GLU A 144 4.69 -8.27 10.24
CA GLU A 144 6.02 -7.67 10.46
C GLU A 144 6.20 -6.36 9.69
N ASN A 145 5.64 -6.30 8.49
CA ASN A 145 5.70 -5.15 7.58
C ASN A 145 4.58 -4.11 7.81
N GLU A 146 3.70 -4.30 8.79
CA GLU A 146 2.72 -3.30 9.18
C GLU A 146 3.25 -2.41 10.30
N MET A 147 3.17 -1.09 10.11
CA MET A 147 3.54 -0.09 11.09
C MET A 147 2.29 0.40 11.81
N LEU A 148 2.25 0.28 13.14
CA LEU A 148 1.06 0.54 13.96
C LEU A 148 1.09 1.90 14.66
N THR A 149 2.27 2.52 14.81
CA THR A 149 2.43 3.78 15.54
C THR A 149 2.89 4.92 14.65
N ARG A 150 2.51 6.15 15.02
CA ARG A 150 2.98 7.36 14.31
C ARG A 150 4.48 7.53 14.41
N SER A 151 5.05 7.30 15.60
CA SER A 151 6.49 7.42 15.82
C SER A 151 7.29 6.49 14.92
N ARG A 152 6.83 5.25 14.74
CA ARG A 152 7.48 4.30 13.82
C ARG A 152 7.45 4.79 12.38
N MET A 153 6.29 5.27 11.91
CA MET A 153 6.12 5.77 10.55
C MET A 153 6.91 7.07 10.30
N GLN A 154 7.05 7.93 11.29
CA GLN A 154 7.88 9.14 11.19
C GLN A 154 9.37 8.81 11.11
N GLN A 155 9.86 7.87 11.92
CA GLN A 155 11.27 7.43 11.89
C GLN A 155 11.62 6.66 10.62
N THR A 156 10.72 5.83 10.14
CA THR A 156 10.91 4.99 8.96
C THR A 156 9.62 5.01 8.15
N PRO A 157 9.45 5.97 7.23
CA PRO A 157 8.23 6.08 6.45
C PRO A 157 7.89 4.79 5.69
N PRO A 158 6.65 4.29 5.76
CA PRO A 158 6.23 3.08 5.05
C PRO A 158 6.16 3.33 3.53
N HIS A 159 6.22 2.27 2.74
CA HIS A 159 6.07 2.36 1.30
C HIS A 159 4.64 2.74 0.88
N ILE A 160 3.64 2.24 1.62
CA ILE A 160 2.22 2.54 1.40
C ILE A 160 1.66 3.20 2.66
N LEU A 161 1.23 4.46 2.53
CA LEU A 161 0.64 5.24 3.60
C LEU A 161 -0.87 5.39 3.35
N LEU A 162 -1.68 4.91 4.29
CA LEU A 162 -3.13 5.09 4.26
C LEU A 162 -3.52 6.22 5.22
N THR A 163 -4.33 7.16 4.75
CA THR A 163 -4.80 8.27 5.59
C THR A 163 -6.18 8.74 5.15
N ASN A 164 -6.73 9.71 5.83
CA ASN A 164 -7.92 10.44 5.40
C ASN A 164 -7.57 11.90 5.08
N TYR A 165 -8.45 12.58 4.35
CA TYR A 165 -8.18 13.94 3.89
C TYR A 165 -7.99 14.94 5.05
N ALA A 166 -8.73 14.80 6.17
CA ALA A 166 -8.59 15.68 7.32
C ALA A 166 -7.22 15.51 8.00
N MET A 167 -6.74 14.26 8.09
CA MET A 167 -5.40 14.00 8.59
C MET A 167 -4.32 14.47 7.63
N LEU A 168 -4.52 14.32 6.31
CA LEU A 168 -3.57 14.84 5.33
C LEU A 168 -3.42 16.36 5.44
N GLU A 169 -4.52 17.10 5.54
CA GLU A 169 -4.48 18.55 5.78
C GLU A 169 -3.69 18.88 7.05
N TYR A 170 -3.95 18.15 8.13
CA TYR A 170 -3.26 18.32 9.39
C TYR A 170 -1.75 18.04 9.30
N LEU A 171 -1.35 16.98 8.57
CA LEU A 171 0.05 16.63 8.33
C LEU A 171 0.79 17.70 7.52
N LEU A 172 0.14 18.26 6.51
CA LEU A 172 0.70 19.32 5.67
C LEU A 172 0.90 20.65 6.42
N LEU A 173 0.13 20.89 7.46
CA LEU A 173 0.18 22.13 8.26
C LEU A 173 1.09 22.02 9.49
N ARG A 174 1.53 20.83 9.89
CA ARG A 174 2.33 20.61 11.09
C ARG A 174 3.81 20.35 10.79
N PRO A 175 4.73 21.21 11.23
CA PRO A 175 6.17 20.99 11.04
C PRO A 175 6.69 19.69 11.64
N LYS A 176 6.08 19.18 12.71
CA LYS A 176 6.52 17.93 13.40
C LYS A 176 6.21 16.66 12.58
N ASP A 177 5.25 16.73 11.68
CA ASP A 177 4.83 15.61 10.84
C ASP A 177 5.38 15.74 9.41
N SER A 178 6.11 16.82 9.12
CA SER A 178 6.66 17.11 7.79
C SER A 178 7.71 16.08 7.34
N GLU A 179 8.33 15.35 8.27
CA GLU A 179 9.32 14.32 7.94
C GLU A 179 8.81 13.25 6.98
N LEU A 180 7.49 12.98 6.98
CA LEU A 180 6.86 12.07 6.01
C LEU A 180 6.83 12.65 4.58
N PHE A 181 6.91 13.97 4.45
CA PHE A 181 6.67 14.71 3.20
C PHE A 181 7.83 15.58 2.76
N ASP A 182 8.88 15.75 3.58
CA ASP A 182 10.00 16.66 3.33
C ASP A 182 11.30 15.93 2.94
N GLY A 183 12.22 16.68 2.38
CA GLY A 183 13.58 16.23 2.08
C GLY A 183 13.63 15.09 1.06
N GLU A 184 14.40 14.07 1.35
CA GLU A 184 14.54 12.90 0.48
C GLU A 184 13.23 12.07 0.41
N ASN A 185 12.42 12.07 1.45
CA ASN A 185 11.13 11.38 1.48
C ASN A 185 10.13 11.99 0.48
N ALA A 186 10.19 13.31 0.23
CA ALA A 186 9.34 13.97 -0.76
C ALA A 186 9.60 13.50 -2.20
N LYS A 187 10.80 13.01 -2.48
CA LYS A 187 11.21 12.54 -3.82
C LYS A 187 10.76 11.13 -4.12
N SER A 188 10.33 10.37 -3.13
CA SER A 188 9.97 8.96 -3.28
C SER A 188 8.53 8.71 -3.73
N TRP A 189 7.68 9.73 -3.69
CA TRP A 189 6.26 9.64 -4.02
C TRP A 189 6.01 9.33 -5.49
N LYS A 190 5.21 8.30 -5.77
CA LYS A 190 4.85 7.90 -7.13
C LYS A 190 3.34 7.90 -7.35
N TYR A 191 2.55 7.47 -6.36
CA TYR A 191 1.11 7.30 -6.49
C TYR A 191 0.34 8.09 -5.43
N ILE A 192 -0.76 8.74 -5.85
CA ILE A 192 -1.81 9.28 -4.99
C ILE A 192 -3.14 8.69 -5.48
N VAL A 193 -3.90 8.07 -4.59
CA VAL A 193 -5.17 7.39 -4.88
C VAL A 193 -6.27 7.86 -3.94
#